data_d56901a5e5537c073a4cd5dcf7c29b83
#
_entry.id   d56901a5e5537c073a4cd5dcf7c29b83
#
_cell.length_a   1.000
_cell.length_b   1.000
_cell.length_c   1.000
_cell.angle_alpha   90.00
_cell.angle_beta   90.00
_cell.angle_gamma   90.00
#
_symmetry.space_group_name_H-M   'P 1'
#
loop_
_entity.id
_entity.type
_entity.pdbx_description
1 polymer ?
#
loop_
_entity_poly.entity_id
_entity_poly.type
_entity_poly.pdbx_seq_one_letter_code
_entity_poly.pdbx_strand_id
1 'polypeptide(L)'
;VAAREIVTCKDYYIAYYSAMDYWGMLTQPLAKTFVVVTKRQQPPKNLRGQFRFIYMKAGKIWGINEERVHEFGKIRVADIERTIIDALDVPELCGGITEIAKGIWIRKKEIDYRKLADYVRRMNKPVIAKRLGYIMEILKIEKTEIINELKGYIHSRYDFFDPMLEKAGKAKNSWHLIDNVTPEQIKNIIWS
;
A
#
# COMPACT_ATOMS: atom_id res chain seq x y z
N VAL A 1 9.96 21.76 0.43
CA VAL A 1 8.71 22.22 -0.20
C VAL A 1 7.60 21.27 0.21
N ALA A 2 6.53 21.79 0.81
CA ALA A 2 5.38 20.96 1.16
C ALA A 2 4.53 20.65 -0.08
N ALA A 3 4.00 19.42 -0.17
CA ALA A 3 3.14 19.01 -1.28
C ALA A 3 1.99 20.00 -1.53
N ARG A 4 1.41 20.57 -0.46
CA ARG A 4 0.32 21.55 -0.54
C ARG A 4 0.64 22.82 -1.33
N GLU A 5 1.93 23.19 -1.41
CA GLU A 5 2.37 24.43 -2.08
C GLU A 5 2.46 24.26 -3.61
N ILE A 6 2.55 23.01 -4.06
CA ILE A 6 2.75 22.67 -5.47
C ILE A 6 1.55 21.97 -6.11
N VAL A 7 0.56 21.57 -5.30
CA VAL A 7 -0.67 20.93 -5.77
C VAL A 7 -1.74 21.98 -6.01
N THR A 8 -2.36 21.96 -7.18
CA THR A 8 -3.40 22.93 -7.59
C THR A 8 -4.83 22.49 -7.27
N CYS A 9 -5.04 21.26 -6.77
CA CYS A 9 -6.35 20.77 -6.38
C CYS A 9 -6.48 20.74 -4.84
N LYS A 10 -7.72 20.93 -4.35
CA LYS A 10 -8.01 20.91 -2.89
C LYS A 10 -7.85 19.50 -2.31
N ASP A 11 -8.23 18.49 -3.10
CA ASP A 11 -8.18 17.10 -2.68
C ASP A 11 -6.91 16.46 -3.19
N TYR A 12 -5.97 16.25 -2.28
CA TYR A 12 -4.73 15.51 -2.47
C TYR A 12 -4.36 14.78 -1.18
N TYR A 13 -3.48 13.81 -1.26
CA TYR A 13 -2.85 13.20 -0.07
C TYR A 13 -1.51 12.56 -0.42
N ILE A 14 -0.63 12.47 0.57
CA ILE A 14 0.62 11.70 0.52
C ILE A 14 0.25 10.22 0.59
N ALA A 15 0.74 9.43 -0.37
CA ALA A 15 0.30 8.05 -0.60
C ALA A 15 1.47 7.10 -0.90
N TYR A 16 1.13 5.82 -1.04
CA TYR A 16 2.05 4.78 -1.50
C TYR A 16 3.32 4.73 -0.66
N TYR A 17 4.47 4.64 -1.29
CA TYR A 17 5.76 4.53 -0.62
C TYR A 17 6.02 5.70 0.36
N SER A 18 5.55 6.91 0.03
CA SER A 18 5.70 8.07 0.94
C SER A 18 4.80 8.01 2.17
N ALA A 19 3.63 7.42 2.07
CA ALA A 19 2.80 7.16 3.24
C ALA A 19 3.38 6.01 4.08
N MET A 20 3.98 4.99 3.44
CA MET A 20 4.72 3.93 4.15
C MET A 20 5.89 4.52 4.95
N ASP A 21 6.66 5.45 4.36
CA ASP A 21 7.76 6.15 5.03
C ASP A 21 7.24 6.97 6.23
N TYR A 22 6.20 7.76 6.02
CA TYR A 22 5.58 8.57 7.07
C TYR A 22 5.15 7.72 8.29
N TRP A 23 4.59 6.55 8.05
CA TRP A 23 4.18 5.62 9.10
C TRP A 23 5.34 4.74 9.61
N GLY A 24 6.58 4.97 9.18
CA GLY A 24 7.75 4.18 9.60
C GLY A 24 7.63 2.71 9.22
N MET A 25 7.04 2.41 8.08
CA MET A 25 6.93 1.07 7.50
C MET A 25 8.15 0.70 6.67
N LEU A 26 9.07 1.65 6.45
CA LEU A 26 10.28 1.49 5.64
C LEU A 26 11.53 1.55 6.49
N THR A 27 12.60 0.92 5.99
CA THR A 27 13.93 0.95 6.61
C THR A 27 14.93 1.78 5.80
N GLN A 28 14.55 2.26 4.62
CA GLN A 28 15.40 3.07 3.76
C GLN A 28 14.71 4.39 3.39
N PRO A 29 15.46 5.50 3.34
CA PRO A 29 14.89 6.80 3.01
C PRO A 29 14.41 6.87 1.57
N LEU A 30 13.40 7.69 1.31
CA LEU A 30 12.81 7.90 0.01
C LEU A 30 13.51 8.98 -0.81
N ALA A 31 13.72 8.71 -2.09
CA ALA A 31 14.20 9.70 -3.05
C ALA A 31 13.08 10.60 -3.61
N LYS A 32 11.81 10.16 -3.55
CA LYS A 32 10.66 10.86 -4.14
C LYS A 32 9.43 10.83 -3.24
N THR A 33 8.71 11.95 -3.21
CA THR A 33 7.41 12.04 -2.55
C THR A 33 6.28 11.70 -3.52
N PHE A 34 5.48 10.70 -3.18
CA PHE A 34 4.31 10.27 -3.96
C PHE A 34 3.06 10.98 -3.45
N VAL A 35 2.36 11.67 -4.33
CA VAL A 35 1.17 12.44 -3.99
C VAL A 35 0.04 12.06 -4.93
N VAL A 36 -1.08 11.61 -4.36
CA VAL A 36 -2.32 11.45 -5.11
C VAL A 36 -2.99 12.80 -5.29
N VAL A 37 -3.46 13.07 -6.50
CA VAL A 37 -4.13 14.32 -6.89
C VAL A 37 -5.41 14.04 -7.65
N THR A 38 -6.44 14.87 -7.45
CA THR A 38 -7.74 14.71 -8.12
C THR A 38 -7.87 15.46 -9.44
N LYS A 39 -6.90 16.30 -9.76
CA LYS A 39 -6.78 16.97 -11.05
C LYS A 39 -5.51 16.53 -11.76
N ARG A 40 -5.61 16.17 -13.04
CA ARG A 40 -4.42 15.81 -13.83
C ARG A 40 -3.46 16.99 -13.90
N GLN A 41 -2.30 16.83 -13.31
CA GLN A 41 -1.23 17.81 -13.24
C GLN A 41 0.13 17.13 -13.08
N GLN A 42 1.19 17.86 -13.35
CA GLN A 42 2.56 17.41 -13.16
C GLN A 42 3.23 18.28 -12.08
N PRO A 43 4.19 17.75 -11.34
CA PRO A 43 5.03 18.58 -10.48
C PRO A 43 5.74 19.68 -11.31
N PRO A 44 6.03 20.85 -10.73
CA PRO A 44 6.88 21.87 -11.36
C PRO A 44 8.17 21.27 -11.93
N LYS A 45 8.66 21.78 -13.05
CA LYS A 45 9.81 21.18 -13.77
C LYS A 45 11.03 20.93 -12.88
N ASN A 46 11.35 21.88 -12.02
CA ASN A 46 12.47 21.82 -11.05
C ASN A 46 12.25 20.83 -9.90
N LEU A 47 11.02 20.34 -9.69
CA LEU A 47 10.65 19.41 -8.62
C LEU A 47 10.27 18.00 -9.09
N ARG A 48 10.31 17.72 -10.39
CA ARG A 48 9.97 16.40 -10.96
C ARG A 48 10.88 15.28 -10.48
N GLY A 49 12.09 15.60 -10.06
CA GLY A 49 13.00 14.64 -9.40
C GLY A 49 12.56 14.24 -7.99
N GLN A 50 11.89 15.15 -7.29
CA GLN A 50 11.50 15.00 -5.87
C GLN A 50 10.05 14.57 -5.68
N PHE A 51 9.16 14.83 -6.65
CA PHE A 51 7.73 14.51 -6.53
C PHE A 51 7.23 13.68 -7.71
N ARG A 52 6.28 12.78 -7.39
CA ARG A 52 5.51 12.01 -8.38
C ARG A 52 4.03 12.17 -8.07
N PHE A 53 3.28 12.78 -9.02
CA PHE A 53 1.84 12.92 -8.89
C PHE A 53 1.12 11.75 -9.55
N ILE A 54 0.15 11.18 -8.83
CA ILE A 54 -0.70 10.08 -9.29
C ILE A 54 -2.14 10.59 -9.34
N TYR A 55 -2.75 10.54 -10.52
CA TYR A 55 -4.15 10.95 -10.67
C TYR A 55 -5.11 9.90 -10.10
N MET A 56 -6.07 10.35 -9.29
CA MET A 56 -7.17 9.54 -8.79
C MET A 56 -8.49 10.32 -8.85
N LYS A 57 -9.60 9.66 -9.17
CA LYS A 57 -10.93 10.29 -9.15
C LYS A 57 -11.30 10.73 -7.72
N ALA A 58 -11.92 11.91 -7.57
CA ALA A 58 -12.25 12.50 -6.26
C ALA A 58 -13.05 11.55 -5.35
N GLY A 59 -14.02 10.82 -5.87
CA GLY A 59 -14.82 9.84 -5.10
C GLY A 59 -14.04 8.66 -4.54
N LYS A 60 -12.75 8.54 -4.89
CA LYS A 60 -11.84 7.52 -4.34
C LYS A 60 -10.91 8.05 -3.24
N ILE A 61 -11.06 9.33 -2.84
CA ILE A 61 -10.30 9.94 -1.76
C ILE A 61 -11.02 9.67 -0.43
N TRP A 62 -10.46 8.80 0.40
CA TRP A 62 -10.95 8.42 1.72
C TRP A 62 -9.83 7.71 2.50
N GLY A 63 -9.98 7.57 3.83
CA GLY A 63 -8.92 7.00 4.68
C GLY A 63 -7.72 7.92 4.76
N ILE A 64 -7.95 9.24 4.93
CA ILE A 64 -6.92 10.27 4.91
C ILE A 64 -6.93 10.99 6.25
N ASN A 65 -5.77 11.08 6.88
CA ASN A 65 -5.54 11.86 8.08
C ASN A 65 -5.00 13.25 7.72
N GLU A 66 -5.37 14.25 8.52
CA GLU A 66 -4.66 15.53 8.58
C GLU A 66 -3.67 15.50 9.74
N GLU A 67 -2.39 15.48 9.41
CA GLU A 67 -1.30 15.42 10.38
C GLU A 67 -0.56 16.75 10.44
N ARG A 68 -0.07 17.13 11.64
CA ARG A 68 0.73 18.33 11.81
C ARG A 68 2.21 17.97 11.88
N VAL A 69 2.97 18.44 10.92
CA VAL A 69 4.44 18.27 10.86
C VAL A 69 5.09 19.63 11.12
N HIS A 70 5.98 19.69 12.11
CA HIS A 70 6.54 20.95 12.62
C HIS A 70 7.04 21.91 11.53
N GLU A 71 7.76 21.38 10.53
CA GLU A 71 8.37 22.19 9.46
C GLU A 71 7.41 22.48 8.30
N PHE A 72 6.38 21.66 8.11
CA PHE A 72 5.51 21.73 6.93
C PHE A 72 4.06 22.12 7.25
N GLY A 73 3.73 22.34 8.53
CA GLY A 73 2.36 22.62 8.95
C GLY A 73 1.46 21.39 8.80
N LYS A 74 0.23 21.58 8.32
CA LYS A 74 -0.70 20.47 8.09
C LYS A 74 -0.40 19.78 6.78
N ILE A 75 -0.28 18.46 6.82
CA ILE A 75 -0.21 17.58 5.66
C ILE A 75 -1.41 16.64 5.63
N ARG A 76 -1.78 16.17 4.45
CA ARG A 76 -2.78 15.13 4.27
C ARG A 76 -2.07 13.86 3.85
N VAL A 77 -2.22 12.80 4.62
CA VAL A 77 -1.55 11.51 4.40
C VAL A 77 -2.56 10.37 4.52
N ALA A 78 -2.43 9.32 3.70
CA ALA A 78 -3.20 8.10 3.88
C ALA A 78 -3.00 7.56 5.31
N ASP A 79 -4.06 7.12 6.00
CA ASP A 79 -3.91 6.38 7.24
C ASP A 79 -3.20 5.03 7.03
N ILE A 80 -2.83 4.34 8.10
CA ILE A 80 -2.05 3.08 8.00
C ILE A 80 -2.78 2.05 7.13
N GLU A 81 -4.07 1.86 7.35
CA GLU A 81 -4.87 0.87 6.62
C GLU A 81 -5.03 1.26 5.15
N ARG A 82 -5.26 2.56 4.87
CA ARG A 82 -5.32 3.04 3.48
C ARG A 82 -3.97 2.92 2.79
N THR A 83 -2.88 3.17 3.50
CA THR A 83 -1.52 2.99 2.98
C THR A 83 -1.28 1.55 2.55
N ILE A 84 -1.69 0.57 3.37
CA ILE A 84 -1.60 -0.85 3.03
C ILE A 84 -2.45 -1.19 1.81
N ILE A 85 -3.69 -0.70 1.74
CA ILE A 85 -4.60 -0.94 0.62
C ILE A 85 -4.04 -0.37 -0.69
N ASP A 86 -3.56 0.87 -0.67
CA ASP A 86 -2.97 1.51 -1.85
C ASP A 86 -1.71 0.76 -2.30
N ALA A 87 -0.88 0.30 -1.36
CA ALA A 87 0.32 -0.47 -1.65
C ALA A 87 0.00 -1.85 -2.26
N LEU A 88 -0.99 -2.56 -1.74
CA LEU A 88 -1.42 -3.86 -2.27
C LEU A 88 -2.13 -3.74 -3.63
N ASP A 89 -2.75 -2.60 -3.92
CA ASP A 89 -3.36 -2.31 -5.22
C ASP A 89 -2.31 -2.08 -6.32
N VAL A 90 -1.26 -1.30 -5.99
CA VAL A 90 -0.20 -0.91 -6.94
C VAL A 90 1.19 -1.12 -6.30
N PRO A 91 1.64 -2.38 -6.14
CA PRO A 91 2.92 -2.69 -5.48
C PRO A 91 4.13 -1.99 -6.11
N GLU A 92 4.05 -1.68 -7.42
CA GLU A 92 5.09 -1.00 -8.17
C GLU A 92 5.40 0.41 -7.66
N LEU A 93 4.46 1.01 -6.94
CA LEU A 93 4.65 2.33 -6.30
C LEU A 93 5.16 2.22 -4.85
N CYS A 94 5.41 0.99 -4.38
CA CYS A 94 5.72 0.69 -2.98
C CYS A 94 6.90 -0.28 -2.80
N GLY A 95 7.74 -0.44 -3.82
CA GLY A 95 8.92 -1.31 -3.75
C GLY A 95 8.62 -2.81 -3.86
N GLY A 96 7.39 -3.19 -4.22
CA GLY A 96 6.96 -4.58 -4.38
C GLY A 96 6.41 -5.21 -3.11
N ILE A 97 5.97 -6.45 -3.25
CA ILE A 97 5.26 -7.18 -2.17
C ILE A 97 6.16 -7.43 -0.95
N THR A 98 7.44 -7.62 -1.12
CA THR A 98 8.38 -7.86 -0.02
C THR A 98 8.49 -6.65 0.90
N GLU A 99 8.60 -5.45 0.35
CA GLU A 99 8.62 -4.20 1.13
C GLU A 99 7.30 -3.95 1.84
N ILE A 100 6.18 -4.23 1.16
CA ILE A 100 4.84 -4.10 1.75
C ILE A 100 4.68 -5.07 2.92
N ALA A 101 5.07 -6.33 2.76
CA ALA A 101 5.00 -7.34 3.81
C ALA A 101 5.87 -6.95 5.02
N LYS A 102 7.09 -6.41 4.78
CA LYS A 102 7.96 -5.87 5.82
C LYS A 102 7.28 -4.72 6.58
N GLY A 103 6.69 -3.77 5.87
CA GLY A 103 5.97 -2.65 6.46
C GLY A 103 4.78 -3.10 7.33
N ILE A 104 3.99 -4.06 6.85
CA ILE A 104 2.91 -4.67 7.63
C ILE A 104 3.46 -5.34 8.90
N TRP A 105 4.57 -6.07 8.80
CA TRP A 105 5.19 -6.71 9.97
C TRP A 105 5.66 -5.70 11.00
N ILE A 106 6.33 -4.62 10.58
CA ILE A 106 6.81 -3.56 11.48
C ILE A 106 5.64 -2.94 12.26
N ARG A 107 4.51 -2.67 11.60
CA ARG A 107 3.35 -1.99 12.19
C ARG A 107 2.20 -2.92 12.61
N LYS A 108 2.40 -4.23 12.62
CA LYS A 108 1.33 -5.24 12.86
C LYS A 108 0.52 -5.05 14.14
N LYS A 109 1.07 -4.38 15.15
CA LYS A 109 0.38 -4.09 16.42
C LYS A 109 -0.47 -2.82 16.37
N GLU A 110 -0.20 -1.94 15.42
CA GLU A 110 -0.85 -0.63 15.25
C GLU A 110 -1.99 -0.68 14.21
N ILE A 111 -2.00 -1.73 13.38
CA ILE A 111 -3.02 -1.93 12.34
C ILE A 111 -4.36 -2.30 12.98
N ASP A 112 -5.40 -1.53 12.65
CA ASP A 112 -6.78 -1.94 12.89
C ASP A 112 -7.24 -2.89 11.78
N TYR A 113 -7.15 -4.19 12.04
CA TYR A 113 -7.49 -5.23 11.06
C TYR A 113 -8.97 -5.24 10.66
N ARG A 114 -9.88 -4.77 11.54
CA ARG A 114 -11.30 -4.64 11.19
C ARG A 114 -11.50 -3.54 10.15
N LYS A 115 -10.93 -2.37 10.40
CA LYS A 115 -10.92 -1.25 9.47
C LYS A 115 -10.23 -1.61 8.15
N LEU A 116 -9.12 -2.38 8.21
CA LEU A 116 -8.42 -2.85 7.03
C LEU A 116 -9.32 -3.74 6.15
N ALA A 117 -10.10 -4.67 6.76
CA ALA A 117 -11.07 -5.49 6.04
C ALA A 117 -12.20 -4.65 5.42
N ASP A 118 -12.72 -3.65 6.14
CA ASP A 118 -13.70 -2.71 5.61
C ASP A 118 -13.16 -1.93 4.40
N TYR A 119 -11.89 -1.57 4.42
CA TYR A 119 -11.22 -0.90 3.32
C TYR A 119 -11.03 -1.82 2.11
N VAL A 120 -10.70 -3.11 2.32
CA VAL A 120 -10.69 -4.12 1.25
C VAL A 120 -12.07 -4.20 0.59
N ARG A 121 -13.14 -4.28 1.39
CA ARG A 121 -14.53 -4.29 0.89
C ARG A 121 -14.83 -3.04 0.06
N ARG A 122 -14.45 -1.87 0.55
CA ARG A 122 -14.68 -0.58 -0.13
C ARG A 122 -13.92 -0.48 -1.45
N MET A 123 -12.69 -1.00 -1.53
CA MET A 123 -11.91 -1.04 -2.77
C MET A 123 -12.53 -1.95 -3.81
N ASN A 124 -13.20 -3.02 -3.38
CA ASN A 124 -13.85 -4.02 -4.24
C ASN A 124 -12.91 -4.57 -5.35
N LYS A 125 -11.67 -4.89 -4.97
CA LYS A 125 -10.65 -5.49 -5.83
C LYS A 125 -10.15 -6.79 -5.22
N PRO A 126 -10.52 -7.95 -5.76
CA PRO A 126 -10.14 -9.27 -5.20
C PRO A 126 -8.64 -9.46 -4.99
N VAL A 127 -7.81 -8.91 -5.87
CA VAL A 127 -6.35 -9.04 -5.77
C VAL A 127 -5.79 -8.45 -4.47
N ILE A 128 -6.42 -7.39 -3.93
CA ILE A 128 -6.02 -6.80 -2.65
C ILE A 128 -6.30 -7.78 -1.50
N ALA A 129 -7.50 -8.38 -1.47
CA ALA A 129 -7.87 -9.38 -0.48
C ALA A 129 -6.93 -10.59 -0.52
N LYS A 130 -6.63 -11.10 -1.72
CA LYS A 130 -5.72 -12.22 -1.94
C LYS A 130 -4.32 -11.93 -1.40
N ARG A 131 -3.72 -10.80 -1.79
CA ARG A 131 -2.38 -10.38 -1.37
C ARG A 131 -2.32 -10.18 0.14
N LEU A 132 -3.31 -9.45 0.70
CA LEU A 132 -3.37 -9.20 2.14
C LEU A 132 -3.46 -10.50 2.93
N GLY A 133 -4.42 -11.35 2.60
CA GLY A 133 -4.63 -12.60 3.33
C GLY A 133 -3.43 -13.54 3.24
N TYR A 134 -2.78 -13.62 2.07
CA TYR A 134 -1.59 -14.45 1.90
C TYR A 134 -0.40 -13.90 2.71
N ILE A 135 -0.19 -12.59 2.72
CA ILE A 135 0.82 -11.95 3.57
C ILE A 135 0.53 -12.24 5.06
N MET A 136 -0.72 -12.11 5.50
CA MET A 136 -1.08 -12.39 6.88
C MET A 136 -0.80 -13.84 7.28
N GLU A 137 -1.05 -14.81 6.40
CA GLU A 137 -0.72 -16.23 6.63
C GLU A 137 0.81 -16.44 6.70
N ILE A 138 1.58 -15.88 5.76
CA ILE A 138 3.05 -15.98 5.77
C ILE A 138 3.64 -15.41 7.05
N LEU A 139 3.13 -14.26 7.49
CA LEU A 139 3.59 -13.53 8.67
C LEU A 139 3.02 -14.09 9.99
N LYS A 140 2.18 -15.12 9.94
CA LYS A 140 1.49 -15.70 11.11
C LYS A 140 0.73 -14.63 11.93
N ILE A 141 0.04 -13.74 11.26
CA ILE A 141 -0.86 -12.77 11.89
C ILE A 141 -2.18 -13.47 12.20
N GLU A 142 -2.35 -13.85 13.47
CA GLU A 142 -3.49 -14.67 13.94
C GLU A 142 -4.78 -13.84 14.05
N LYS A 143 -5.38 -13.48 12.94
CA LYS A 143 -6.67 -12.80 12.81
C LYS A 143 -7.61 -13.66 11.96
N THR A 144 -7.98 -14.83 12.50
CA THR A 144 -8.73 -15.87 11.77
C THR A 144 -10.03 -15.35 11.15
N GLU A 145 -10.79 -14.52 11.88
CA GLU A 145 -12.04 -13.94 11.37
C GLU A 145 -11.79 -13.06 10.13
N ILE A 146 -10.77 -12.23 10.19
CA ILE A 146 -10.39 -11.35 9.06
C ILE A 146 -9.92 -12.19 7.87
N ILE A 147 -9.08 -13.19 8.11
CA ILE A 147 -8.59 -14.09 7.05
C ILE A 147 -9.76 -14.81 6.37
N ASN A 148 -10.75 -15.30 7.14
CA ASN A 148 -11.93 -15.94 6.58
C ASN A 148 -12.80 -14.98 5.78
N GLU A 149 -12.97 -13.73 6.24
CA GLU A 149 -13.66 -12.69 5.48
C GLU A 149 -12.95 -12.40 4.16
N LEU A 150 -11.62 -12.25 4.16
CA LEU A 150 -10.82 -12.02 2.97
C LEU A 150 -10.93 -13.18 1.96
N LYS A 151 -11.02 -14.42 2.43
CA LYS A 151 -11.25 -15.61 1.57
C LYS A 151 -12.58 -15.53 0.81
N GLY A 152 -13.58 -14.87 1.36
CA GLY A 152 -14.86 -14.63 0.68
C GLY A 152 -14.77 -13.77 -0.61
N TYR A 153 -13.67 -13.05 -0.81
CA TYR A 153 -13.43 -12.24 -2.02
C TYR A 153 -12.64 -12.98 -3.12
N ILE A 154 -12.24 -14.25 -2.88
CA ILE A 154 -11.44 -15.00 -3.84
C ILE A 154 -12.30 -15.46 -5.01
N HIS A 155 -11.90 -15.11 -6.21
CA HIS A 155 -12.45 -15.60 -7.46
C HIS A 155 -11.50 -16.64 -8.10
N SER A 156 -11.98 -17.38 -9.08
CA SER A 156 -11.24 -18.45 -9.78
C SER A 156 -9.99 -17.96 -10.54
N ARG A 157 -9.95 -16.68 -10.91
CA ARG A 157 -8.80 -16.09 -11.62
C ARG A 157 -7.56 -16.05 -10.73
N TYR A 158 -6.42 -16.43 -11.28
CA TYR A 158 -5.12 -16.25 -10.67
C TYR A 158 -4.54 -14.86 -10.97
N ASP A 159 -3.92 -14.24 -9.96
CA ASP A 159 -3.19 -12.99 -10.06
C ASP A 159 -1.74 -13.20 -9.62
N PHE A 160 -0.79 -12.41 -10.12
CA PHE A 160 0.58 -12.46 -9.63
C PHE A 160 0.67 -11.88 -8.21
N PHE A 161 1.40 -12.55 -7.34
CA PHE A 161 1.64 -12.07 -6.00
C PHE A 161 2.41 -10.74 -6.06
N ASP A 162 3.57 -10.71 -6.75
CA ASP A 162 4.27 -9.48 -7.06
C ASP A 162 4.23 -9.19 -8.58
N PRO A 163 3.54 -8.13 -9.02
CA PRO A 163 3.45 -7.77 -10.43
C PRO A 163 4.76 -7.18 -11.00
N MET A 164 5.72 -6.81 -10.14
CA MET A 164 7.02 -6.24 -10.55
C MET A 164 8.01 -7.31 -11.02
N LEU A 165 7.82 -8.54 -10.57
CA LEU A 165 8.73 -9.63 -10.85
C LEU A 165 8.31 -10.39 -12.10
N GLU A 166 9.23 -11.27 -12.54
CA GLU A 166 9.01 -12.14 -13.69
C GLU A 166 7.69 -12.90 -13.58
N LYS A 167 6.96 -13.01 -14.68
CA LYS A 167 5.66 -13.69 -14.74
C LYS A 167 5.84 -15.23 -14.74
N ALA A 168 6.65 -15.73 -13.82
CA ALA A 168 6.91 -17.13 -13.57
C ALA A 168 6.52 -17.47 -12.14
N GLY A 169 6.10 -18.69 -11.87
CA GLY A 169 5.76 -19.12 -10.52
C GLY A 169 4.74 -20.27 -10.50
N LYS A 170 4.46 -20.81 -9.32
CA LYS A 170 3.51 -21.91 -9.14
C LYS A 170 2.15 -21.37 -8.69
N ALA A 171 1.10 -21.68 -9.43
CA ALA A 171 -0.29 -21.37 -9.08
C ALA A 171 -0.84 -22.46 -8.13
N LYS A 172 -0.44 -22.46 -6.85
CA LYS A 172 -0.80 -23.56 -5.92
C LYS A 172 -1.26 -23.12 -4.53
N ASN A 173 -1.41 -21.82 -4.26
CA ASN A 173 -1.89 -21.42 -2.93
C ASN A 173 -3.41 -21.24 -2.88
N SER A 174 -3.97 -21.32 -1.70
CA SER A 174 -5.40 -21.16 -1.44
C SER A 174 -5.95 -19.76 -1.74
N TRP A 175 -5.07 -18.80 -2.02
CA TRP A 175 -5.42 -17.41 -2.34
C TRP A 175 -5.52 -17.14 -3.84
N HIS A 176 -5.35 -18.16 -4.70
CA HIS A 176 -5.30 -18.01 -6.16
C HIS A 176 -4.30 -16.94 -6.61
N LEU A 177 -3.12 -16.95 -5.99
CA LEU A 177 -1.97 -16.17 -6.40
C LEU A 177 -0.92 -17.07 -7.06
N ILE A 178 -0.23 -16.51 -8.04
CA ILE A 178 0.96 -17.12 -8.62
C ILE A 178 2.14 -16.69 -7.77
N ASP A 179 2.79 -17.66 -7.11
CA ASP A 179 3.90 -17.44 -6.19
C ASP A 179 5.19 -17.15 -6.96
N ASN A 180 5.39 -15.89 -7.32
CA ASN A 180 6.65 -15.40 -7.87
C ASN A 180 7.55 -14.72 -6.81
N VAL A 181 7.10 -14.69 -5.56
CA VAL A 181 7.87 -14.42 -4.33
C VAL A 181 7.57 -15.53 -3.36
N THR A 182 8.60 -16.19 -2.84
CA THR A 182 8.39 -17.29 -1.89
C THR A 182 8.15 -16.80 -0.47
N PRO A 183 7.41 -17.56 0.38
CA PRO A 183 7.26 -17.24 1.79
C PRO A 183 8.61 -17.08 2.53
N GLU A 184 9.62 -17.86 2.15
CA GLU A 184 10.97 -17.78 2.70
C GLU A 184 11.65 -16.45 2.38
N GLN A 185 11.50 -15.95 1.16
CA GLN A 185 12.02 -14.63 0.79
C GLN A 185 11.40 -13.53 1.64
N ILE A 186 10.08 -13.56 1.87
CA ILE A 186 9.42 -12.59 2.75
C ILE A 186 9.93 -12.70 4.20
N LYS A 187 10.04 -13.92 4.73
CA LYS A 187 10.52 -14.14 6.11
C LYS A 187 11.96 -13.66 6.28
N ASN A 188 12.85 -13.96 5.33
CA ASN A 188 14.26 -13.56 5.40
C ASN A 188 14.44 -12.04 5.46
N ILE A 189 13.63 -11.27 4.69
CA ILE A 189 13.69 -9.80 4.70
C ILE A 189 13.20 -9.21 6.03
N ILE A 190 12.28 -9.89 6.71
CA ILE A 190 11.74 -9.43 8.01
C ILE A 190 12.76 -9.63 9.14
N TRP A 191 13.60 -10.66 9.05
CA TRP A 191 14.57 -11.01 10.08
C TRP A 191 15.98 -10.49 9.79
N SER A 192 16.20 -9.83 8.65
CA SER A 192 17.44 -9.12 8.29
C SER A 192 17.38 -7.64 8.72
#